data_fb0e863fd367137149339304a5ff06c4
#
_entry.id   fb0e863fd367137149339304a5ff06c4
#
_cell.length_a   1.000
_cell.length_b   1.000
_cell.length_c   1.000
_cell.angle_alpha   90.00
_cell.angle_beta   90.00
_cell.angle_gamma   90.00
#
_symmetry.space_group_name_H-M   'P 1'
#
loop_
_entity.id
_entity.type
_entity.pdbx_description
1 polymer ?
#
loop_
_entity_poly.entity_id
_entity_poly.type
_entity_poly.pdbx_seq_one_letter_code
_entity_poly.pdbx_strand_id
1 'polypeptide(L)'
;MGVGPNWKYAEREDFEWVVEQLMIREHREAKVVRIPDDRGGDKGIDILVDYPDRRIVYQLKFYTDGLSSNERTRKAQIKGSFEKAMKLTPRPDEWVLVVPCKFKDSIVTYVTDELVAKVEDPKPKFDMLDQPRLDAKLLDNPDLLDMFSRDSHFDELVKLHRAEESALTGGIADLGSRIRGLDRVVAAQDEHWTLDYSSYRGATIVTPRAKHPRAAEMSPLGVKFGIDIAEADEALAGTIRDVLGFGAPGEVVLPAEVVKDFTWFGPEFMSPDGELSKVLIGEAEGVEALKGKAVRLSLYDDAGLETTVQEGLITRGSYGSDGCSITAGFHRSLEITMLVPFTVGEKGRSTITLDTTGCEPREVYRGIDLRHAIRRAETIQIHLDGQKLSTLSVDEQFGEIEDADFTVTADIARDLDRVQDRTGSIFAMPTEISGLERIWLRILRIILDGGIVPIPRQVLDGHTHPGGEVKSGLCASLAVFGNTVQLFDRTLRLTGPLAYFHPSTSIEARGKRNAAGSIPFRMTGTDDTVFVAYLGNVVKTVTEVTPWELSGIDDPEVPRLHPKKDLDTSATA
;
A
#
# COMPACT_ATOMS: atom_id res chain seq x y z
N MET A 1 14.03 -11.29 -9.34
CA MET A 1 12.69 -10.89 -9.78
C MET A 1 11.76 -11.95 -9.27
N GLY A 2 10.78 -11.58 -8.45
CA GLY A 2 9.91 -12.56 -7.79
C GLY A 2 8.98 -13.23 -8.81
N VAL A 3 9.06 -14.53 -8.87
CA VAL A 3 8.26 -15.40 -9.75
C VAL A 3 6.96 -15.80 -9.03
N GLY A 4 6.38 -14.94 -8.24
CA GLY A 4 5.12 -15.19 -7.56
C GLY A 4 3.95 -14.41 -8.19
N PRO A 5 2.71 -14.84 -7.95
CA PRO A 5 1.53 -14.16 -8.46
C PRO A 5 1.43 -12.73 -7.91
N ASN A 6 0.98 -11.82 -8.73
CA ASN A 6 0.71 -10.46 -8.26
C ASN A 6 -0.70 -10.38 -7.66
N TRP A 7 -0.81 -10.71 -6.38
CA TRP A 7 -2.07 -10.75 -5.64
C TRP A 7 -2.86 -9.43 -5.63
N LYS A 8 -2.18 -8.30 -5.89
CA LYS A 8 -2.83 -6.98 -5.96
C LYS A 8 -3.82 -6.86 -7.12
N TYR A 9 -3.57 -7.60 -8.20
CA TYR A 9 -4.41 -7.60 -9.40
C TYR A 9 -5.26 -8.87 -9.54
N ALA A 10 -5.20 -9.76 -8.54
CA ALA A 10 -6.04 -10.94 -8.51
C ALA A 10 -7.48 -10.56 -8.14
N GLU A 11 -8.44 -11.29 -8.67
CA GLU A 11 -9.82 -11.21 -8.20
C GLU A 11 -10.00 -12.09 -6.95
N ARG A 12 -11.02 -11.78 -6.17
CA ARG A 12 -11.31 -12.52 -4.93
C ARG A 12 -11.57 -14.00 -5.22
N GLU A 13 -12.34 -14.27 -6.27
CA GLU A 13 -12.70 -15.61 -6.71
C GLU A 13 -11.47 -16.43 -7.11
N ASP A 14 -10.47 -15.79 -7.75
CA ASP A 14 -9.22 -16.43 -8.13
C ASP A 14 -8.40 -16.85 -6.92
N PHE A 15 -8.31 -15.96 -5.94
CA PHE A 15 -7.64 -16.25 -4.67
C PHE A 15 -8.32 -17.41 -3.95
N GLU A 16 -9.64 -17.35 -3.82
CA GLU A 16 -10.43 -18.40 -3.14
C GLU A 16 -10.26 -19.76 -3.85
N TRP A 17 -10.37 -19.77 -5.17
CA TRP A 17 -10.20 -20.98 -5.97
C TRP A 17 -8.78 -21.57 -5.87
N VAL A 18 -7.75 -20.75 -5.98
CA VAL A 18 -6.34 -21.21 -5.88
C VAL A 18 -6.07 -21.82 -4.51
N VAL A 19 -6.52 -21.16 -3.44
CA VAL A 19 -6.35 -21.69 -2.09
C VAL A 19 -7.10 -23.01 -1.93
N GLU A 20 -8.30 -23.11 -2.47
CA GLU A 20 -9.07 -24.34 -2.51
C GLU A 20 -8.29 -25.49 -3.16
N GLN A 21 -7.75 -25.27 -4.36
CA GLN A 21 -6.97 -26.28 -5.07
C GLN A 21 -5.69 -26.68 -4.32
N LEU A 22 -5.01 -25.72 -3.70
CA LEU A 22 -3.86 -26.00 -2.84
C LEU A 22 -4.24 -26.89 -1.66
N MET A 23 -5.34 -26.58 -0.98
CA MET A 23 -5.79 -27.38 0.17
C MET A 23 -6.26 -28.78 -0.23
N ILE A 24 -6.96 -28.94 -1.35
CA ILE A 24 -7.32 -30.25 -1.89
C ILE A 24 -6.07 -31.10 -2.16
N ARG A 25 -5.02 -30.52 -2.71
CA ARG A 25 -3.77 -31.21 -3.00
C ARG A 25 -2.95 -31.54 -1.76
N GLU A 26 -2.91 -30.65 -0.80
CA GLU A 26 -2.17 -30.80 0.45
C GLU A 26 -2.82 -31.86 1.36
N HIS A 27 -4.15 -31.92 1.35
CA HIS A 27 -4.92 -32.79 2.22
C HIS A 27 -5.52 -34.02 1.50
N ARG A 28 -4.79 -34.62 0.56
CA ARG A 28 -5.26 -35.79 -0.20
C ARG A 28 -5.65 -36.99 0.67
N GLU A 29 -5.07 -37.09 1.86
CA GLU A 29 -5.35 -38.16 2.82
C GLU A 29 -6.50 -37.80 3.78
N ALA A 30 -7.04 -36.61 3.72
CA ALA A 30 -8.18 -36.23 4.54
C ALA A 30 -9.42 -37.03 4.15
N LYS A 31 -10.25 -37.35 5.15
CA LYS A 31 -11.51 -38.06 4.92
C LYS A 31 -12.48 -37.20 4.10
N VAL A 32 -12.50 -35.89 4.35
CA VAL A 32 -13.35 -34.92 3.68
C VAL A 32 -12.62 -33.58 3.59
N VAL A 33 -12.56 -33.02 2.39
CA VAL A 33 -12.32 -31.59 2.19
C VAL A 33 -13.64 -31.01 1.69
N ARG A 34 -14.21 -30.09 2.44
CA ARG A 34 -15.51 -29.51 2.12
C ARG A 34 -15.39 -28.00 2.01
N ILE A 35 -15.96 -27.47 0.94
CA ILE A 35 -16.16 -26.05 0.72
C ILE A 35 -17.64 -25.79 0.94
N PRO A 36 -18.01 -24.98 1.95
CA PRO A 36 -19.41 -24.66 2.20
C PRO A 36 -20.01 -23.88 1.04
N ASP A 37 -21.21 -24.26 0.61
CA ASP A 37 -21.93 -23.58 -0.47
C ASP A 37 -22.40 -22.17 0.01
N ASP A 38 -22.17 -21.16 -0.80
CA ASP A 38 -22.35 -19.72 -0.50
C ASP A 38 -23.82 -19.27 -0.41
N ARG A 39 -24.76 -20.21 -0.57
CA ARG A 39 -26.21 -19.93 -0.58
C ARG A 39 -26.80 -19.77 0.82
N GLY A 40 -26.43 -18.71 1.52
CA GLY A 40 -27.19 -18.17 2.63
C GLY A 40 -26.98 -18.85 3.98
N GLY A 41 -25.77 -18.82 4.48
CA GLY A 41 -25.50 -19.24 5.84
C GLY A 41 -24.04 -19.58 6.12
N ASP A 42 -23.14 -18.79 5.58
CA ASP A 42 -21.73 -18.79 5.91
C ASP A 42 -21.54 -18.91 7.43
N LYS A 43 -21.24 -20.12 7.92
CA LYS A 43 -20.88 -20.36 9.32
C LYS A 43 -19.52 -19.78 9.68
N GLY A 44 -18.95 -18.91 8.82
CA GLY A 44 -17.61 -18.32 8.98
C GLY A 44 -16.50 -19.31 8.68
N ILE A 45 -16.74 -20.23 7.73
CA ILE A 45 -15.79 -21.26 7.31
C ILE A 45 -15.73 -21.24 5.80
N ASP A 46 -14.54 -21.06 5.27
CA ASP A 46 -14.35 -21.08 3.82
C ASP A 46 -13.92 -22.48 3.36
N ILE A 47 -13.00 -23.17 4.08
CA ILE A 47 -12.61 -24.54 3.79
C ILE A 47 -12.58 -25.36 5.09
N LEU A 48 -13.18 -26.55 5.08
CA LEU A 48 -13.17 -27.49 6.18
C LEU A 48 -12.49 -28.79 5.76
N VAL A 49 -11.46 -29.19 6.51
CA VAL A 49 -10.72 -30.44 6.30
C VAL A 49 -10.93 -31.37 7.48
N ASP A 50 -11.55 -32.52 7.23
CA ASP A 50 -11.83 -33.54 8.24
C ASP A 50 -10.93 -34.78 8.04
N TYR A 51 -10.03 -34.99 9.00
CA TYR A 51 -9.31 -36.26 9.18
C TYR A 51 -10.05 -37.17 10.20
N PRO A 52 -9.69 -38.46 10.30
CA PRO A 52 -10.29 -39.34 11.31
C PRO A 52 -10.04 -38.86 12.74
N ASP A 53 -8.93 -38.21 13.00
CA ASP A 53 -8.39 -37.82 14.31
C ASP A 53 -8.33 -36.32 14.56
N ARG A 54 -8.52 -35.50 13.52
CA ARG A 54 -8.43 -34.04 13.64
C ARG A 54 -9.26 -33.30 12.61
N ARG A 55 -9.60 -32.06 12.93
CA ARG A 55 -10.34 -31.14 12.07
C ARG A 55 -9.59 -29.82 11.92
N ILE A 56 -9.43 -29.38 10.68
CA ILE A 56 -8.78 -28.11 10.33
C ILE A 56 -9.80 -27.20 9.63
N VAL A 57 -9.82 -25.93 10.03
CA VAL A 57 -10.62 -24.89 9.37
C VAL A 57 -9.68 -23.86 8.76
N TYR A 58 -9.82 -23.60 7.48
CA TYR A 58 -9.17 -22.49 6.78
C TYR A 58 -10.17 -21.37 6.59
N GLN A 59 -9.79 -20.19 7.05
CA GLN A 59 -10.53 -18.95 6.89
C GLN A 59 -9.81 -18.04 5.92
N LEU A 60 -10.42 -17.76 4.79
CA LEU A 60 -9.86 -16.92 3.74
C LEU A 60 -10.26 -15.47 3.94
N LYS A 61 -9.31 -14.56 3.79
CA LYS A 61 -9.56 -13.12 3.81
C LYS A 61 -8.77 -12.45 2.69
N PHE A 62 -9.50 -11.90 1.73
CA PHE A 62 -8.91 -11.26 0.56
C PHE A 62 -8.58 -9.79 0.86
N TYR A 63 -7.38 -9.55 1.42
CA TYR A 63 -6.88 -8.22 1.76
C TYR A 63 -5.66 -7.89 0.89
N THR A 64 -5.87 -7.39 -0.31
CA THR A 64 -4.79 -7.08 -1.27
C THR A 64 -4.04 -5.79 -0.97
N ASP A 65 -4.65 -4.88 -0.23
CA ASP A 65 -4.09 -3.61 0.22
C ASP A 65 -3.33 -3.70 1.57
N GLY A 66 -3.11 -4.94 2.05
CA GLY A 66 -2.42 -5.22 3.31
C GLY A 66 -3.33 -5.12 4.53
N LEU A 67 -2.80 -5.47 5.70
CA LEU A 67 -3.58 -5.52 6.95
C LEU A 67 -3.67 -4.18 7.69
N SER A 68 -2.96 -3.15 7.23
CA SER A 68 -2.87 -1.83 7.88
C SER A 68 -4.02 -0.89 7.56
N SER A 69 -4.54 -0.94 6.35
CA SER A 69 -5.72 -0.17 6.00
C SER A 69 -6.93 -0.76 6.73
N ASN A 70 -7.61 0.00 7.59
CA ASN A 70 -8.76 -0.45 8.39
C ASN A 70 -8.47 -1.61 9.38
N GLU A 71 -7.33 -1.60 10.08
CA GLU A 71 -6.94 -2.68 11.00
C GLU A 71 -8.05 -3.04 12.02
N ARG A 72 -8.76 -2.05 12.57
CA ARG A 72 -9.87 -2.27 13.51
C ARG A 72 -11.00 -3.08 12.88
N THR A 73 -11.40 -2.74 11.68
CA THR A 73 -12.47 -3.46 10.95
C THR A 73 -12.03 -4.88 10.62
N ARG A 74 -10.77 -5.06 10.19
CA ARG A 74 -10.21 -6.37 9.85
C ARG A 74 -10.05 -7.27 11.07
N LYS A 75 -9.60 -6.74 12.21
CA LYS A 75 -9.61 -7.45 13.48
C LYS A 75 -11.01 -7.90 13.87
N ALA A 76 -12.02 -7.05 13.70
CA ALA A 76 -13.42 -7.42 13.97
C ALA A 76 -13.92 -8.53 13.04
N GLN A 77 -13.58 -8.48 11.74
CA GLN A 77 -13.93 -9.53 10.78
C GLN A 77 -13.25 -10.87 11.09
N ILE A 78 -11.94 -10.84 11.42
CA ILE A 78 -11.18 -12.03 11.84
C ILE A 78 -11.79 -12.63 13.11
N LYS A 79 -12.08 -11.79 14.10
CA LYS A 79 -12.75 -12.22 15.34
C LYS A 79 -14.09 -12.88 15.06
N GLY A 80 -14.94 -12.24 14.26
CA GLY A 80 -16.26 -12.79 13.93
C GLY A 80 -16.19 -14.16 13.24
N SER A 81 -15.24 -14.35 12.32
CA SER A 81 -15.02 -15.63 11.65
C SER A 81 -14.46 -16.69 12.63
N PHE A 82 -13.50 -16.31 13.47
CA PHE A 82 -12.95 -17.20 14.49
C PHE A 82 -14.01 -17.69 15.49
N GLU A 83 -14.81 -16.76 16.03
CA GLU A 83 -15.89 -17.11 16.97
C GLU A 83 -16.95 -18.03 16.36
N LYS A 84 -17.24 -17.88 15.07
CA LYS A 84 -18.13 -18.76 14.34
C LYS A 84 -17.52 -20.17 14.18
N ALA A 85 -16.25 -20.25 13.78
CA ALA A 85 -15.54 -21.52 13.65
C ALA A 85 -15.46 -22.27 14.99
N MET A 86 -15.26 -21.57 16.11
CA MET A 86 -15.21 -22.19 17.44
C MET A 86 -16.56 -22.74 17.94
N LYS A 87 -17.68 -22.39 17.29
CA LYS A 87 -19.02 -22.93 17.58
C LYS A 87 -19.34 -24.23 16.83
N LEU A 88 -18.44 -24.68 15.97
CA LEU A 88 -18.64 -25.97 15.29
C LEU A 88 -18.68 -27.15 16.25
N THR A 89 -19.39 -28.20 15.86
CA THR A 89 -19.45 -29.48 16.59
C THR A 89 -19.09 -30.60 15.63
N PRO A 90 -17.95 -31.30 15.84
CA PRO A 90 -16.92 -31.02 16.81
C PRO A 90 -16.17 -29.72 16.49
N ARG A 91 -15.58 -29.11 17.54
CA ARG A 91 -14.73 -27.93 17.40
C ARG A 91 -13.49 -28.26 16.57
N PRO A 92 -12.96 -27.33 15.74
CA PRO A 92 -11.73 -27.58 15.02
C PRO A 92 -10.51 -27.66 15.95
N ASP A 93 -9.59 -28.57 15.67
CA ASP A 93 -8.32 -28.72 16.35
C ASP A 93 -7.30 -27.69 15.88
N GLU A 94 -7.47 -27.21 14.65
CA GLU A 94 -6.62 -26.19 14.05
C GLU A 94 -7.45 -25.17 13.27
N TRP A 95 -7.10 -23.89 13.42
CA TRP A 95 -7.69 -22.79 12.68
C TRP A 95 -6.60 -22.00 11.97
N VAL A 96 -6.68 -21.91 10.64
CA VAL A 96 -5.68 -21.31 9.77
C VAL A 96 -6.28 -20.07 9.11
N LEU A 97 -5.65 -18.92 9.30
CA LEU A 97 -6.01 -17.69 8.62
C LEU A 97 -5.17 -17.55 7.33
N VAL A 98 -5.85 -17.40 6.20
CA VAL A 98 -5.22 -17.30 4.88
C VAL A 98 -5.44 -15.91 4.30
N VAL A 99 -4.35 -15.22 3.93
CA VAL A 99 -4.42 -13.88 3.32
C VAL A 99 -3.38 -13.72 2.21
N PRO A 100 -3.69 -13.00 1.11
CA PRO A 100 -2.75 -12.75 0.00
C PRO A 100 -1.84 -11.54 0.27
N CYS A 101 -1.52 -11.25 1.52
CA CYS A 101 -0.62 -10.17 1.92
C CYS A 101 0.27 -10.64 3.07
N LYS A 102 1.32 -9.88 3.39
CA LYS A 102 2.18 -10.18 4.54
C LYS A 102 1.46 -9.90 5.86
N PHE A 103 1.64 -10.77 6.83
CA PHE A 103 1.12 -10.54 8.17
C PHE A 103 1.93 -9.46 8.89
N LYS A 104 1.22 -8.75 9.78
CA LYS A 104 1.80 -7.87 10.79
C LYS A 104 1.83 -8.58 12.13
N ASP A 105 2.86 -8.33 12.92
CA ASP A 105 3.00 -8.87 14.27
C ASP A 105 1.81 -8.52 15.16
N SER A 106 1.22 -7.33 14.98
CA SER A 106 0.03 -6.89 15.72
C SER A 106 -1.22 -7.76 15.47
N ILE A 107 -1.36 -8.35 14.30
CA ILE A 107 -2.45 -9.28 13.98
C ILE A 107 -2.15 -10.66 14.55
N VAL A 108 -0.90 -11.11 14.44
CA VAL A 108 -0.45 -12.38 15.02
C VAL A 108 -0.72 -12.38 16.53
N THR A 109 -0.21 -11.37 17.22
CA THR A 109 -0.40 -11.18 18.68
C THR A 109 -1.88 -11.11 19.02
N TYR A 110 -2.67 -10.33 18.26
CA TYR A 110 -4.11 -10.23 18.47
C TYR A 110 -4.81 -11.57 18.39
N VAL A 111 -4.53 -12.39 17.37
CA VAL A 111 -5.17 -13.69 17.23
C VAL A 111 -4.70 -14.66 18.32
N THR A 112 -3.40 -14.71 18.59
CA THR A 112 -2.83 -15.63 19.58
C THR A 112 -3.26 -15.28 21.00
N ASP A 113 -3.09 -14.03 21.41
CA ASP A 113 -3.22 -13.63 22.81
C ASP A 113 -4.65 -13.21 23.17
N GLU A 114 -5.39 -12.68 22.19
CA GLU A 114 -6.74 -12.20 22.47
C GLU A 114 -7.87 -13.14 21.99
N LEU A 115 -7.64 -13.92 20.94
CA LEU A 115 -8.67 -14.85 20.44
C LEU A 115 -8.42 -16.28 20.93
N VAL A 116 -7.30 -16.89 20.54
CA VAL A 116 -7.00 -18.29 20.86
C VAL A 116 -6.80 -18.48 22.37
N ALA A 117 -6.09 -17.56 23.04
CA ALA A 117 -5.84 -17.64 24.47
C ALA A 117 -7.13 -17.67 25.33
N LYS A 118 -8.23 -17.08 24.84
CA LYS A 118 -9.53 -17.01 25.53
C LYS A 118 -10.45 -18.22 25.27
N VAL A 119 -10.04 -19.13 24.40
CA VAL A 119 -10.82 -20.36 24.14
C VAL A 119 -10.58 -21.35 25.27
N GLU A 120 -11.64 -22.02 25.74
CA GLU A 120 -11.58 -23.11 26.71
C GLU A 120 -10.83 -24.33 26.13
N ASP A 121 -10.08 -25.01 26.98
CA ASP A 121 -9.30 -26.18 26.58
C ASP A 121 -10.20 -27.33 26.06
N PRO A 122 -9.77 -28.09 25.04
CA PRO A 122 -8.51 -27.94 24.32
C PRO A 122 -8.54 -26.72 23.38
N LYS A 123 -7.47 -25.89 23.45
CA LYS A 123 -7.32 -24.75 22.54
C LYS A 123 -6.99 -25.21 21.14
N PRO A 124 -7.57 -24.58 20.11
CA PRO A 124 -7.20 -24.89 18.75
C PRO A 124 -5.77 -24.41 18.48
N LYS A 125 -5.03 -25.17 17.67
CA LYS A 125 -3.77 -24.68 17.12
C LYS A 125 -4.08 -23.56 16.16
N PHE A 126 -3.33 -22.47 16.22
CA PHE A 126 -3.41 -21.37 15.27
C PHE A 126 -2.24 -21.43 14.30
N ASP A 127 -2.52 -21.30 13.01
CA ASP A 127 -1.51 -21.10 11.98
C ASP A 127 -1.97 -20.03 10.98
N MET A 128 -1.02 -19.51 10.22
CA MET A 128 -1.25 -18.46 9.24
C MET A 128 -0.58 -18.79 7.93
N LEU A 129 -1.31 -18.59 6.85
CA LEU A 129 -0.83 -18.76 5.50
C LEU A 129 -0.89 -17.41 4.79
N ASP A 130 0.24 -16.70 4.83
CA ASP A 130 0.41 -15.39 4.23
C ASP A 130 0.97 -15.45 2.81
N GLN A 131 1.08 -14.30 2.15
CA GLN A 131 1.60 -14.21 0.79
C GLN A 131 2.90 -14.99 0.57
N PRO A 132 3.99 -14.84 1.36
CA PRO A 132 5.22 -15.61 1.14
C PRO A 132 5.03 -17.13 1.18
N ARG A 133 4.17 -17.61 2.10
CA ARG A 133 3.88 -19.04 2.21
C ARG A 133 2.96 -19.54 1.10
N LEU A 134 2.02 -18.71 0.65
CA LEU A 134 1.18 -18.98 -0.53
C LEU A 134 2.02 -19.02 -1.80
N ASP A 135 2.91 -18.05 -1.99
CA ASP A 135 3.81 -17.99 -3.14
C ASP A 135 4.72 -19.25 -3.18
N ALA A 136 5.26 -19.67 -2.04
CA ALA A 136 6.04 -20.89 -1.95
C ALA A 136 5.23 -22.13 -2.34
N LYS A 137 4.00 -22.26 -1.81
CA LYS A 137 3.11 -23.39 -2.16
C LYS A 137 2.74 -23.40 -3.65
N LEU A 138 2.59 -22.24 -4.28
CA LEU A 138 2.32 -22.14 -5.71
C LEU A 138 3.54 -22.49 -6.56
N LEU A 139 4.76 -22.15 -6.10
CA LEU A 139 5.99 -22.61 -6.76
C LEU A 139 6.13 -24.13 -6.75
N ASP A 140 5.65 -24.81 -5.70
CA ASP A 140 5.59 -26.26 -5.62
C ASP A 140 4.45 -26.87 -6.47
N ASN A 141 3.53 -26.01 -7.00
CA ASN A 141 2.40 -26.39 -7.84
C ASN A 141 2.39 -25.52 -9.11
N PRO A 142 3.35 -25.69 -10.03
CA PRO A 142 3.53 -24.79 -11.17
C PRO A 142 2.32 -24.73 -12.11
N ASP A 143 1.53 -25.76 -12.19
CA ASP A 143 0.27 -25.78 -12.94
C ASP A 143 -0.79 -24.82 -12.37
N LEU A 144 -0.85 -24.63 -11.05
CA LEU A 144 -1.71 -23.62 -10.42
C LEU A 144 -1.13 -22.22 -10.60
N LEU A 145 0.20 -22.10 -10.57
CA LEU A 145 0.87 -20.83 -10.82
C LEU A 145 0.64 -20.35 -12.27
N ASP A 146 0.71 -21.25 -13.24
CA ASP A 146 0.47 -20.96 -14.66
C ASP A 146 -0.98 -20.52 -14.91
N MET A 147 -1.94 -21.11 -14.19
CA MET A 147 -3.34 -20.68 -14.25
C MET A 147 -3.57 -19.29 -13.68
N PHE A 148 -2.70 -18.85 -12.78
CA PHE A 148 -2.73 -17.52 -12.17
C PHE A 148 -1.98 -16.46 -13.01
N SER A 149 -0.97 -16.88 -13.77
CA SER A 149 -0.28 -16.04 -14.74
C SER A 149 -1.09 -16.00 -16.03
N ARG A 150 -1.59 -14.82 -16.42
CA ARG A 150 -2.49 -14.57 -17.56
C ARG A 150 -2.03 -15.07 -18.94
N ASP A 151 -0.98 -15.85 -19.03
CA ASP A 151 -0.48 -16.49 -20.25
C ASP A 151 -1.05 -17.88 -20.53
N SER A 152 -2.23 -18.20 -20.00
CA SER A 152 -2.78 -19.55 -20.09
C SER A 152 -3.51 -19.82 -21.41
N HIS A 153 -2.78 -19.95 -22.49
CA HIS A 153 -3.25 -20.72 -23.66
C HIS A 153 -3.66 -22.17 -23.32
N PHE A 154 -3.44 -22.59 -22.09
CA PHE A 154 -3.60 -23.96 -21.62
C PHE A 154 -5.06 -24.33 -21.33
N ASP A 155 -5.87 -23.43 -20.78
CA ASP A 155 -7.26 -23.73 -20.38
C ASP A 155 -8.22 -23.90 -21.57
N GLU A 156 -7.97 -23.18 -22.65
CA GLU A 156 -8.78 -23.34 -23.85
C GLU A 156 -8.55 -24.68 -24.53
N LEU A 157 -7.34 -25.16 -24.42
CA LEU A 157 -6.92 -26.46 -24.92
C LEU A 157 -7.55 -27.62 -24.16
N VAL A 158 -7.67 -27.50 -22.86
CA VAL A 158 -8.38 -28.49 -22.03
C VAL A 158 -9.86 -28.52 -22.38
N LYS A 159 -10.47 -27.39 -22.73
CA LYS A 159 -11.89 -27.31 -23.14
C LYS A 159 -12.15 -27.84 -24.54
N LEU A 160 -11.34 -27.47 -25.52
CA LEU A 160 -11.37 -28.05 -26.87
C LEU A 160 -11.22 -29.57 -26.79
N HIS A 161 -10.36 -30.03 -25.91
CA HIS A 161 -10.15 -31.45 -25.68
C HIS A 161 -11.37 -32.14 -25.05
N ARG A 162 -12.03 -31.52 -24.08
CA ARG A 162 -13.26 -32.03 -23.47
C ARG A 162 -14.44 -32.01 -24.44
N ALA A 163 -14.52 -31.00 -25.31
CA ALA A 163 -15.57 -30.90 -26.32
C ALA A 163 -15.45 -31.96 -27.43
N GLU A 164 -14.25 -32.43 -27.72
CA GLU A 164 -14.02 -33.46 -28.74
C GLU A 164 -14.05 -34.92 -28.21
N GLU A 165 -14.29 -35.12 -26.90
CA GLU A 165 -14.32 -36.45 -26.23
C GLU A 165 -13.09 -37.35 -26.51
N SER A 166 -12.03 -36.82 -27.08
CA SER A 166 -10.85 -37.62 -27.40
C SER A 166 -9.75 -37.43 -26.35
N ALA A 167 -9.28 -38.50 -25.78
CA ALA A 167 -8.17 -38.50 -24.84
C ALA A 167 -6.91 -37.90 -25.47
N LEU A 168 -6.15 -37.06 -24.70
CA LEU A 168 -4.81 -36.63 -25.07
C LEU A 168 -3.85 -37.81 -24.99
N THR A 169 -3.75 -38.58 -26.06
CA THR A 169 -2.93 -39.80 -26.10
C THR A 169 -1.43 -39.49 -26.19
N GLY A 170 -1.08 -38.29 -26.72
CA GLY A 170 0.30 -37.82 -26.89
C GLY A 170 0.76 -36.77 -25.87
N GLY A 171 -0.04 -36.48 -24.83
CA GLY A 171 0.30 -35.49 -23.79
C GLY A 171 0.49 -34.07 -24.35
N ILE A 172 1.47 -33.33 -23.81
CA ILE A 172 1.76 -31.93 -24.18
C ILE A 172 2.11 -31.76 -25.66
N ALA A 173 2.73 -32.76 -26.29
CA ALA A 173 3.11 -32.71 -27.70
C ALA A 173 1.89 -32.73 -28.64
N ASP A 174 0.88 -33.56 -28.32
CA ASP A 174 -0.41 -33.62 -29.03
C ASP A 174 -1.17 -32.31 -28.86
N LEU A 175 -1.23 -31.82 -27.63
CA LEU A 175 -1.80 -30.53 -27.28
C LEU A 175 -1.21 -29.40 -28.12
N GLY A 176 0.12 -29.26 -28.15
CA GLY A 176 0.81 -28.27 -28.96
C GLY A 176 0.55 -28.41 -30.48
N SER A 177 0.30 -29.63 -30.96
CA SER A 177 -0.05 -29.88 -32.35
C SER A 177 -1.45 -29.36 -32.69
N ARG A 178 -2.41 -29.55 -31.79
CA ARG A 178 -3.79 -29.06 -31.93
C ARG A 178 -3.88 -27.55 -31.88
N ILE A 179 -3.11 -26.89 -30.97
CA ILE A 179 -3.02 -25.42 -30.95
C ILE A 179 -2.51 -24.90 -32.30
N ARG A 180 -1.41 -25.44 -32.78
CA ARG A 180 -0.86 -25.01 -34.08
C ARG A 180 -1.81 -25.30 -35.24
N GLY A 181 -2.67 -26.31 -35.11
CA GLY A 181 -3.76 -26.58 -36.06
C GLY A 181 -4.81 -25.48 -36.02
N LEU A 182 -5.29 -25.12 -34.86
CA LEU A 182 -6.27 -24.07 -34.65
C LEU A 182 -5.73 -22.70 -35.12
N ASP A 183 -4.49 -22.36 -34.69
CA ASP A 183 -3.83 -21.12 -35.11
C ASP A 183 -3.74 -21.00 -36.64
N ARG A 184 -3.42 -22.08 -37.35
CA ARG A 184 -3.43 -22.09 -38.84
C ARG A 184 -4.82 -21.87 -39.44
N VAL A 185 -5.86 -22.46 -38.86
CA VAL A 185 -7.24 -22.26 -39.30
C VAL A 185 -7.66 -20.80 -39.10
N VAL A 186 -7.43 -20.25 -37.92
CA VAL A 186 -7.73 -18.86 -37.58
C VAL A 186 -6.93 -17.90 -38.47
N ALA A 187 -5.63 -18.18 -38.65
CA ALA A 187 -4.78 -17.37 -39.51
C ALA A 187 -5.16 -17.42 -41.01
N ALA A 188 -5.87 -18.45 -41.46
CA ALA A 188 -6.34 -18.56 -42.85
C ALA A 188 -7.67 -17.81 -43.10
N GLN A 189 -8.37 -17.32 -42.06
CA GLN A 189 -9.68 -16.68 -42.22
C GLN A 189 -9.62 -15.29 -42.85
N ASP A 190 -8.55 -14.54 -42.62
CA ASP A 190 -8.40 -13.16 -43.12
C ASP A 190 -6.95 -12.87 -43.49
N GLU A 191 -6.70 -11.99 -44.45
CA GLU A 191 -5.35 -11.62 -44.90
C GLU A 191 -4.65 -10.64 -43.97
N HIS A 192 -5.42 -9.84 -43.23
CA HIS A 192 -4.92 -8.70 -42.46
C HIS A 192 -4.89 -8.98 -40.99
N TRP A 193 -5.80 -9.83 -40.45
CA TRP A 193 -5.99 -10.08 -39.04
C TRP A 193 -5.87 -11.56 -38.69
N THR A 194 -5.44 -11.80 -37.43
CA THR A 194 -5.51 -13.09 -36.76
C THR A 194 -5.98 -12.86 -35.32
N LEU A 195 -6.23 -13.93 -34.58
CA LEU A 195 -6.68 -13.88 -33.22
C LEU A 195 -5.65 -14.55 -32.28
N ASP A 196 -5.31 -13.86 -31.22
CA ASP A 196 -4.76 -14.49 -30.03
C ASP A 196 -5.95 -14.82 -29.12
N TYR A 197 -5.93 -15.99 -28.50
CA TYR A 197 -7.04 -16.42 -27.67
C TYR A 197 -6.56 -17.13 -26.42
N SER A 198 -7.26 -16.91 -25.33
CA SER A 198 -7.07 -17.61 -24.07
C SER A 198 -8.41 -17.92 -23.42
N SER A 199 -8.48 -18.91 -22.57
CA SER A 199 -9.70 -19.25 -21.85
C SER A 199 -9.42 -19.33 -20.36
N TYR A 200 -10.31 -18.70 -19.59
CA TYR A 200 -10.20 -18.67 -18.14
C TYR A 200 -11.60 -18.71 -17.52
N ARG A 201 -11.81 -19.66 -16.57
CA ARG A 201 -13.08 -19.83 -15.83
C ARG A 201 -14.35 -19.85 -16.71
N GLY A 202 -14.27 -20.43 -17.87
CA GLY A 202 -15.42 -20.50 -18.79
C GLY A 202 -15.61 -19.29 -19.68
N ALA A 203 -14.81 -18.23 -19.52
CA ALA A 203 -14.73 -17.11 -20.43
C ALA A 203 -13.63 -17.33 -21.47
N THR A 204 -13.87 -16.97 -22.72
CA THR A 204 -12.86 -16.94 -23.78
C THR A 204 -12.46 -15.51 -24.03
N ILE A 205 -11.18 -15.20 -23.88
CA ILE A 205 -10.61 -13.91 -24.23
C ILE A 205 -10.07 -14.02 -25.65
N VAL A 206 -10.52 -13.15 -26.51
CA VAL A 206 -10.09 -13.09 -27.91
C VAL A 206 -9.50 -11.71 -28.17
N THR A 207 -8.25 -11.67 -28.62
CA THR A 207 -7.54 -10.44 -28.91
C THR A 207 -7.18 -10.38 -30.39
N PRO A 208 -7.74 -9.45 -31.17
CA PRO A 208 -7.35 -9.24 -32.55
C PRO A 208 -5.88 -8.84 -32.63
N ARG A 209 -5.13 -9.46 -33.52
CA ARG A 209 -3.74 -9.16 -33.83
C ARG A 209 -3.52 -8.88 -35.31
N ALA A 210 -2.94 -7.72 -35.58
CA ALA A 210 -2.57 -7.35 -36.97
C ALA A 210 -1.47 -8.27 -37.51
N LYS A 211 -1.62 -8.78 -38.73
CA LYS A 211 -0.59 -9.56 -39.42
C LYS A 211 0.48 -8.69 -40.06
N HIS A 212 0.19 -7.44 -40.30
CA HIS A 212 1.12 -6.45 -40.89
C HIS A 212 0.72 -5.02 -40.48
N PRO A 213 1.65 -4.04 -40.54
CA PRO A 213 1.40 -2.68 -40.05
C PRO A 213 0.23 -1.93 -40.70
N ARG A 214 -0.17 -2.32 -41.91
CA ARG A 214 -1.26 -1.67 -42.65
C ARG A 214 -2.61 -2.38 -42.49
N ALA A 215 -2.73 -3.34 -41.57
CA ALA A 215 -3.96 -4.11 -41.40
C ALA A 215 -5.17 -3.21 -41.07
N ALA A 216 -5.00 -2.24 -40.18
CA ALA A 216 -6.06 -1.31 -39.81
C ALA A 216 -6.51 -0.36 -40.94
N GLU A 217 -5.62 -0.06 -41.90
CA GLU A 217 -5.96 0.74 -43.06
C GLU A 217 -6.73 -0.07 -44.10
N MET A 218 -6.35 -1.34 -44.29
CA MET A 218 -6.89 -2.23 -45.34
C MET A 218 -8.20 -2.91 -44.90
N SER A 219 -8.30 -3.24 -43.63
CA SER A 219 -9.46 -3.89 -43.02
C SER A 219 -9.71 -3.28 -41.64
N PRO A 220 -10.40 -2.14 -41.54
CA PRO A 220 -10.67 -1.49 -40.27
C PRO A 220 -11.44 -2.41 -39.33
N LEU A 221 -11.03 -2.40 -38.06
CA LEU A 221 -11.60 -3.20 -37.02
C LEU A 221 -12.04 -2.30 -35.85
N GLY A 222 -13.24 -2.51 -35.32
CA GLY A 222 -13.69 -1.73 -34.19
C GLY A 222 -15.12 -2.01 -33.75
N VAL A 223 -15.53 -1.26 -32.79
CA VAL A 223 -16.90 -1.27 -32.25
C VAL A 223 -17.47 0.14 -32.26
N LYS A 224 -18.77 0.25 -32.46
CA LYS A 224 -19.53 1.48 -32.31
C LYS A 224 -20.70 1.22 -31.39
N PHE A 225 -20.90 2.10 -30.41
CA PHE A 225 -22.03 2.04 -29.51
C PHE A 225 -22.37 3.45 -29.00
N GLY A 226 -23.59 3.60 -28.53
CA GLY A 226 -24.04 4.75 -27.78
C GLY A 226 -23.92 4.52 -26.28
N ILE A 227 -23.80 5.59 -25.52
CA ILE A 227 -23.81 5.55 -24.05
C ILE A 227 -25.03 6.32 -23.56
N ASP A 228 -25.90 5.65 -22.83
CA ASP A 228 -27.04 6.29 -22.16
C ASP A 228 -26.65 6.66 -20.72
N ILE A 229 -26.18 7.88 -20.56
CA ILE A 229 -25.72 8.39 -19.25
C ILE A 229 -26.88 8.47 -18.24
N ALA A 230 -28.13 8.53 -18.69
CA ALA A 230 -29.29 8.57 -17.79
C ALA A 230 -29.52 7.24 -17.04
N GLU A 231 -29.05 6.14 -17.60
CA GLU A 231 -29.09 4.82 -16.97
C GLU A 231 -27.86 4.54 -16.06
N ALA A 232 -26.86 5.42 -16.09
CA ALA A 232 -25.68 5.31 -15.23
C ALA A 232 -25.94 5.95 -13.86
N ASP A 233 -25.40 5.38 -12.80
CA ASP A 233 -25.36 6.06 -11.51
C ASP A 233 -24.44 7.29 -11.56
N GLU A 234 -24.49 8.14 -10.55
CA GLU A 234 -23.77 9.41 -10.53
C GLU A 234 -22.24 9.20 -10.60
N ALA A 235 -21.72 8.18 -9.94
CA ALA A 235 -20.29 7.85 -9.94
C ALA A 235 -19.81 7.37 -11.32
N LEU A 236 -20.56 6.47 -11.96
CA LEU A 236 -20.27 5.98 -13.31
C LEU A 236 -20.40 7.11 -14.34
N ALA A 237 -21.46 7.93 -14.24
CA ALA A 237 -21.66 9.08 -15.12
C ALA A 237 -20.50 10.09 -15.00
N GLY A 238 -19.98 10.30 -13.79
CA GLY A 238 -18.77 11.09 -13.55
C GLY A 238 -17.55 10.48 -14.23
N THR A 239 -17.30 9.20 -14.03
CA THR A 239 -16.17 8.49 -14.64
C THR A 239 -16.23 8.49 -16.18
N ILE A 240 -17.40 8.24 -16.76
CA ILE A 240 -17.63 8.32 -18.21
C ILE A 240 -17.25 9.71 -18.74
N ARG A 241 -17.74 10.75 -18.08
CA ARG A 241 -17.45 12.14 -18.47
C ARG A 241 -15.96 12.45 -18.39
N ASP A 242 -15.29 12.01 -17.33
CA ASP A 242 -13.86 12.30 -17.14
C ASP A 242 -12.98 11.53 -18.13
N VAL A 243 -13.22 10.23 -18.31
CA VAL A 243 -12.40 9.40 -19.19
C VAL A 243 -12.69 9.67 -20.66
N LEU A 244 -13.96 9.70 -21.08
CA LEU A 244 -14.31 9.89 -22.49
C LEU A 244 -14.39 11.36 -22.88
N GLY A 245 -14.92 12.21 -21.99
CA GLY A 245 -15.03 13.64 -22.25
C GLY A 245 -13.69 14.37 -22.20
N PHE A 246 -12.79 13.99 -21.31
CA PHE A 246 -11.50 14.68 -21.12
C PHE A 246 -10.28 13.80 -21.42
N GLY A 247 -10.43 12.50 -21.60
CA GLY A 247 -9.29 11.58 -21.70
C GLY A 247 -8.56 11.39 -20.37
N ALA A 248 -9.26 11.52 -19.24
CA ALA A 248 -8.66 11.31 -17.93
C ALA A 248 -8.06 9.90 -17.81
N PRO A 249 -6.98 9.73 -17.01
CA PRO A 249 -6.45 8.40 -16.73
C PRO A 249 -7.49 7.53 -16.03
N GLY A 250 -7.60 6.27 -16.46
CA GLY A 250 -8.50 5.29 -15.87
C GLY A 250 -9.21 4.41 -16.88
N GLU A 251 -9.92 3.43 -16.33
CA GLU A 251 -10.76 2.51 -17.10
C GLU A 251 -12.24 2.79 -16.81
N VAL A 252 -13.07 2.60 -17.81
CA VAL A 252 -14.53 2.69 -17.66
C VAL A 252 -15.15 1.34 -17.94
N VAL A 253 -15.87 0.80 -16.97
CA VAL A 253 -16.69 -0.40 -17.15
C VAL A 253 -18.12 0.03 -17.35
N LEU A 254 -18.62 -0.14 -18.59
CA LEU A 254 -20.00 0.16 -18.96
C LEU A 254 -20.83 -1.12 -18.87
N PRO A 255 -21.79 -1.24 -17.95
CA PRO A 255 -22.72 -2.35 -17.93
C PRO A 255 -23.66 -2.32 -19.16
N ALA A 256 -24.23 -3.45 -19.51
CA ALA A 256 -25.01 -3.61 -20.74
C ALA A 256 -26.18 -2.62 -20.87
N GLU A 257 -26.82 -2.28 -19.76
CA GLU A 257 -27.96 -1.36 -19.69
C GLU A 257 -27.60 0.07 -20.10
N VAL A 258 -26.36 0.47 -19.89
CA VAL A 258 -25.83 1.80 -20.27
C VAL A 258 -25.38 1.85 -21.72
N VAL A 259 -25.12 0.67 -22.35
CA VAL A 259 -24.65 0.57 -23.74
C VAL A 259 -25.84 0.44 -24.69
N LYS A 260 -25.92 1.32 -25.67
CA LYS A 260 -26.98 1.29 -26.71
C LYS A 260 -26.37 1.09 -28.09
N ASP A 261 -27.13 0.49 -28.99
CA ASP A 261 -26.81 0.34 -30.40
C ASP A 261 -25.40 -0.23 -30.66
N PHE A 262 -24.99 -1.23 -29.87
CA PHE A 262 -23.68 -1.86 -30.03
C PHE A 262 -23.57 -2.51 -31.39
N THR A 263 -22.58 -2.11 -32.16
CA THR A 263 -22.33 -2.60 -33.51
C THR A 263 -20.85 -2.92 -33.68
N TRP A 264 -20.58 -4.14 -34.11
CA TRP A 264 -19.25 -4.59 -34.51
C TRP A 264 -19.03 -4.25 -35.99
N PHE A 265 -17.81 -3.85 -36.36
CA PHE A 265 -17.34 -3.79 -37.73
C PHE A 265 -15.92 -4.34 -37.84
N GLY A 266 -15.72 -5.19 -38.83
CA GLY A 266 -14.48 -5.94 -39.04
C GLY A 266 -14.77 -7.27 -39.73
N PRO A 267 -13.78 -8.16 -39.82
CA PRO A 267 -13.96 -9.50 -40.36
C PRO A 267 -15.07 -10.27 -39.64
N GLU A 268 -15.93 -10.96 -40.41
CA GLU A 268 -17.12 -11.64 -39.87
C GLU A 268 -16.76 -12.70 -38.84
N PHE A 269 -15.65 -13.43 -39.00
CA PHE A 269 -15.20 -14.46 -38.09
C PHE A 269 -14.77 -13.95 -36.71
N MET A 270 -14.58 -12.63 -36.55
CA MET A 270 -14.27 -11.95 -35.32
C MET A 270 -15.50 -11.33 -34.64
N SER A 271 -16.66 -11.41 -35.25
CA SER A 271 -17.90 -10.85 -34.70
C SER A 271 -18.22 -11.56 -33.36
N PRO A 272 -18.43 -10.83 -32.27
CA PRO A 272 -18.82 -11.46 -31.03
C PRO A 272 -20.23 -12.05 -31.11
N ASP A 273 -20.37 -13.30 -30.71
CA ASP A 273 -21.65 -13.96 -30.56
C ASP A 273 -22.14 -13.84 -29.13
N GLY A 274 -23.44 -13.57 -28.97
CA GLY A 274 -24.09 -13.55 -27.66
C GLY A 274 -24.55 -12.18 -27.19
N GLU A 275 -25.12 -12.14 -26.00
CA GLU A 275 -25.59 -10.89 -25.39
C GLU A 275 -24.43 -10.12 -24.77
N LEU A 276 -24.41 -8.81 -24.99
CA LEU A 276 -23.44 -7.93 -24.37
C LEU A 276 -23.70 -7.86 -22.85
N SER A 277 -22.70 -8.18 -22.04
CA SER A 277 -22.80 -8.04 -20.60
C SER A 277 -22.17 -6.75 -20.08
N LYS A 278 -21.04 -6.35 -20.67
CA LYS A 278 -20.33 -5.10 -20.33
C LYS A 278 -19.36 -4.70 -21.45
N VAL A 279 -19.03 -3.43 -21.52
CA VAL A 279 -17.93 -2.89 -22.32
C VAL A 279 -16.88 -2.30 -21.37
N LEU A 280 -15.64 -2.71 -21.53
CA LEU A 280 -14.53 -2.10 -20.83
C LEU A 280 -13.79 -1.18 -21.81
N ILE A 281 -13.69 0.08 -21.43
CA ILE A 281 -12.92 1.07 -22.18
C ILE A 281 -11.65 1.31 -21.37
N GLY A 282 -10.53 0.88 -21.93
CA GLY A 282 -9.22 1.10 -21.34
C GLY A 282 -8.78 2.55 -21.47
N GLU A 283 -7.69 2.84 -20.82
CA GLU A 283 -7.08 4.15 -20.80
C GLU A 283 -6.66 4.61 -22.20
N ALA A 284 -7.00 5.87 -22.56
CA ALA A 284 -6.57 6.46 -23.82
C ALA A 284 -5.05 6.62 -23.88
N GLU A 285 -4.45 6.39 -25.05
CA GLU A 285 -3.03 6.66 -25.25
C GLU A 285 -2.72 8.14 -25.02
N GLY A 286 -1.66 8.42 -24.24
CA GLY A 286 -1.20 9.78 -23.99
C GLY A 286 -0.57 10.41 -25.23
N VAL A 287 -0.64 11.74 -25.32
CA VAL A 287 0.03 12.51 -26.36
C VAL A 287 1.51 12.66 -25.99
N GLU A 288 2.37 11.87 -26.62
CA GLU A 288 3.80 11.83 -26.32
C GLU A 288 4.48 13.21 -26.45
N ALA A 289 4.00 14.07 -27.35
CA ALA A 289 4.52 15.42 -27.54
C ALA A 289 4.33 16.36 -26.33
N LEU A 290 3.44 16.03 -25.39
CA LEU A 290 3.23 16.81 -24.16
C LEU A 290 4.11 16.33 -23.01
N LYS A 291 4.50 15.07 -23.00
CA LYS A 291 5.28 14.47 -21.94
C LYS A 291 6.65 15.15 -21.78
N GLY A 292 6.99 15.49 -20.55
CA GLY A 292 8.24 16.16 -20.22
C GLY A 292 8.26 17.67 -20.44
N LYS A 293 7.18 18.27 -20.96
CA LYS A 293 7.08 19.73 -21.05
C LYS A 293 6.92 20.36 -19.68
N ALA A 294 7.49 21.57 -19.53
CA ALA A 294 7.39 22.32 -18.27
C ALA A 294 5.99 22.91 -18.11
N VAL A 295 5.42 22.69 -16.92
CA VAL A 295 4.19 23.34 -16.46
C VAL A 295 4.50 24.18 -15.23
N ARG A 296 3.93 25.39 -15.16
CA ARG A 296 4.07 26.28 -14.02
C ARG A 296 2.69 26.57 -13.42
N LEU A 297 2.59 26.40 -12.11
CA LEU A 297 1.44 26.83 -11.32
C LEU A 297 1.80 28.14 -10.63
N SER A 298 0.89 29.13 -10.73
CA SER A 298 0.94 30.36 -9.96
C SER A 298 -0.32 30.44 -9.12
N LEU A 299 -0.15 30.50 -7.80
CA LEU A 299 -1.23 30.52 -6.82
C LEU A 299 -1.47 31.95 -6.33
N TYR A 300 -2.70 32.38 -6.29
CA TYR A 300 -3.11 33.73 -5.89
C TYR A 300 -4.06 33.67 -4.70
N ASP A 301 -3.90 34.60 -3.79
CA ASP A 301 -4.82 34.80 -2.66
C ASP A 301 -6.08 35.61 -3.06
N ASP A 302 -6.93 35.89 -2.09
CA ASP A 302 -8.17 36.69 -2.22
C ASP A 302 -7.90 38.15 -2.63
N ALA A 303 -6.72 38.68 -2.31
CA ALA A 303 -6.27 40.00 -2.73
C ALA A 303 -5.69 40.01 -4.15
N GLY A 304 -5.57 38.86 -4.81
CA GLY A 304 -4.99 38.71 -6.14
C GLY A 304 -3.46 38.79 -6.15
N LEU A 305 -2.81 38.57 -5.00
CA LEU A 305 -1.34 38.51 -4.90
C LEU A 305 -0.84 37.10 -5.18
N GLU A 306 0.23 36.98 -5.96
CA GLU A 306 0.91 35.71 -6.22
C GLU A 306 1.62 35.24 -4.95
N THR A 307 1.11 34.19 -4.32
CA THR A 307 1.63 33.66 -3.05
C THR A 307 2.65 32.55 -3.24
N THR A 308 2.49 31.77 -4.30
CA THR A 308 3.34 30.60 -4.58
C THR A 308 3.47 30.40 -6.08
N VAL A 309 4.69 30.08 -6.52
CA VAL A 309 5.00 29.65 -7.87
C VAL A 309 5.69 28.31 -7.79
N GLN A 310 5.16 27.33 -8.52
CA GLN A 310 5.76 26.01 -8.57
C GLN A 310 5.89 25.53 -10.00
N GLU A 311 7.06 25.02 -10.35
CA GLU A 311 7.31 24.36 -11.63
C GLU A 311 7.21 22.85 -11.47
N GLY A 312 6.67 22.20 -12.50
CA GLY A 312 6.53 20.77 -12.63
C GLY A 312 6.72 20.31 -14.06
N LEU A 313 6.60 19.01 -14.29
CA LEU A 313 6.69 18.42 -15.62
C LEU A 313 5.41 17.66 -15.94
N ILE A 314 4.94 17.77 -17.17
CA ILE A 314 3.83 16.96 -17.64
C ILE A 314 4.28 15.50 -17.71
N THR A 315 3.59 14.64 -16.98
CA THR A 315 3.78 13.18 -17.00
C THR A 315 2.88 12.54 -18.05
N ARG A 316 1.71 13.14 -18.29
CA ARG A 316 0.74 12.68 -19.27
C ARG A 316 -0.15 13.82 -19.78
N GLY A 317 -0.52 13.74 -21.04
CA GLY A 317 -1.57 14.57 -21.64
C GLY A 317 -2.42 13.71 -22.58
N SER A 318 -3.73 13.91 -22.59
CA SER A 318 -4.67 13.20 -23.45
C SER A 318 -5.85 14.09 -23.81
N TYR A 319 -6.63 13.69 -24.79
CA TYR A 319 -7.81 14.40 -25.27
C TYR A 319 -9.04 13.51 -25.20
N GLY A 320 -10.17 14.11 -24.86
CA GLY A 320 -11.48 13.53 -24.96
C GLY A 320 -12.37 14.34 -25.93
N SER A 321 -13.67 14.08 -25.91
CA SER A 321 -14.66 14.78 -26.74
C SER A 321 -14.87 16.24 -26.32
N ASP A 322 -14.78 16.53 -25.02
CA ASP A 322 -15.22 17.81 -24.41
C ASP A 322 -14.05 18.67 -23.94
N GLY A 323 -12.86 18.06 -23.81
CA GLY A 323 -11.69 18.73 -23.27
C GLY A 323 -10.42 17.91 -23.37
N CYS A 324 -9.44 18.30 -22.58
CA CYS A 324 -8.21 17.54 -22.40
C CYS A 324 -7.91 17.28 -20.93
N SER A 325 -7.17 16.20 -20.69
CA SER A 325 -6.59 15.89 -19.38
C SER A 325 -5.08 16.12 -19.44
N ILE A 326 -4.56 16.84 -18.46
CA ILE A 326 -3.13 17.07 -18.28
C ILE A 326 -2.76 16.62 -16.88
N THR A 327 -1.89 15.63 -16.77
CA THR A 327 -1.30 15.21 -15.50
C THR A 327 0.12 15.75 -15.42
N ALA A 328 0.42 16.45 -14.35
CA ALA A 328 1.73 17.04 -14.10
C ALA A 328 2.26 16.63 -12.73
N GLY A 329 3.52 16.22 -12.70
CA GLY A 329 4.24 15.84 -11.49
C GLY A 329 4.99 17.02 -10.89
N PHE A 330 4.88 17.16 -9.56
CA PHE A 330 5.57 18.15 -8.75
C PHE A 330 6.29 17.45 -7.61
N HIS A 331 7.55 17.79 -7.37
CA HIS A 331 8.35 17.21 -6.28
C HIS A 331 8.34 15.66 -6.24
N ARG A 332 8.22 14.97 -7.38
CA ARG A 332 8.11 13.52 -7.53
C ARG A 332 7.01 12.83 -6.72
N SER A 333 6.52 13.48 -5.67
CA SER A 333 5.53 12.92 -4.74
C SER A 333 4.10 13.40 -5.03
N LEU A 334 3.93 14.48 -5.76
CA LEU A 334 2.63 15.10 -6.01
C LEU A 334 2.32 15.09 -7.50
N GLU A 335 1.20 14.51 -7.87
CA GLU A 335 0.64 14.63 -9.21
C GLU A 335 -0.67 15.41 -9.18
N ILE A 336 -0.84 16.29 -10.15
CA ILE A 336 -2.06 17.06 -10.35
C ILE A 336 -2.60 16.71 -11.74
N THR A 337 -3.76 16.10 -11.78
CA THR A 337 -4.52 15.87 -13.01
C THR A 337 -5.55 16.98 -13.18
N MET A 338 -5.45 17.68 -14.28
CA MET A 338 -6.30 18.82 -14.64
C MET A 338 -7.16 18.45 -15.84
N LEU A 339 -8.47 18.58 -15.70
CA LEU A 339 -9.45 18.42 -16.77
C LEU A 339 -9.82 19.80 -17.29
N VAL A 340 -9.38 20.12 -18.50
CA VAL A 340 -9.53 21.44 -19.12
C VAL A 340 -10.56 21.34 -20.25
N PRO A 341 -11.74 21.98 -20.13
CA PRO A 341 -12.74 21.96 -21.19
C PRO A 341 -12.30 22.77 -22.42
N PHE A 342 -12.74 22.37 -23.60
CA PHE A 342 -12.52 23.13 -24.83
C PHE A 342 -13.49 24.31 -24.95
N THR A 343 -14.63 24.24 -24.26
CA THR A 343 -15.63 25.31 -24.27
C THR A 343 -15.17 26.46 -23.39
N VAL A 344 -15.04 27.65 -23.98
CA VAL A 344 -14.64 28.84 -23.25
C VAL A 344 -15.73 29.23 -22.22
N GLY A 345 -15.32 29.37 -20.97
CA GLY A 345 -16.23 29.74 -19.86
C GLY A 345 -16.72 28.54 -19.03
N GLU A 346 -16.49 27.32 -19.46
CA GLU A 346 -16.70 26.16 -18.61
C GLU A 346 -15.57 26.02 -17.59
N LYS A 347 -15.93 25.58 -16.37
CA LYS A 347 -14.97 25.37 -15.29
C LYS A 347 -14.24 24.05 -15.47
N GLY A 348 -12.91 24.09 -15.45
CA GLY A 348 -12.08 22.91 -15.34
C GLY A 348 -12.15 22.30 -13.94
N ARG A 349 -11.70 21.05 -13.83
CA ARG A 349 -11.58 20.34 -12.55
C ARG A 349 -10.16 19.86 -12.37
N SER A 350 -9.72 19.69 -11.13
CA SER A 350 -8.43 19.11 -10.84
C SER A 350 -8.50 18.09 -9.71
N THR A 351 -7.66 17.06 -9.82
CA THR A 351 -7.48 16.04 -8.79
C THR A 351 -6.01 16.04 -8.38
N ILE A 352 -5.75 15.99 -7.09
CA ILE A 352 -4.40 15.98 -6.52
C ILE A 352 -4.17 14.60 -5.92
N THR A 353 -3.10 13.94 -6.37
CA THR A 353 -2.67 12.64 -5.87
C THR A 353 -1.29 12.76 -5.25
N LEU A 354 -1.12 12.23 -4.03
CA LEU A 354 0.16 12.13 -3.35
C LEU A 354 0.62 10.68 -3.35
N ASP A 355 1.77 10.40 -3.98
CA ASP A 355 2.47 9.12 -3.90
C ASP A 355 3.83 9.32 -3.22
N THR A 356 3.98 8.72 -2.05
CA THR A 356 5.22 8.82 -1.26
C THR A 356 6.19 7.67 -1.54
N THR A 357 5.81 6.70 -2.36
CA THR A 357 6.55 5.47 -2.60
C THR A 357 7.91 5.75 -3.26
N GLY A 358 8.99 5.44 -2.56
CA GLY A 358 10.35 5.63 -3.07
C GLY A 358 10.79 7.08 -3.21
N CYS A 359 9.98 8.05 -2.74
CA CYS A 359 10.32 9.45 -2.75
C CYS A 359 11.28 9.80 -1.60
N GLU A 360 12.11 10.82 -1.83
CA GLU A 360 12.90 11.40 -0.74
C GLU A 360 12.00 12.21 0.21
N PRO A 361 12.29 12.25 1.51
CA PRO A 361 11.48 12.98 2.49
C PRO A 361 11.26 14.44 2.13
N ARG A 362 12.29 15.12 1.57
CA ARG A 362 12.20 16.51 1.12
C ARG A 362 11.16 16.71 0.01
N GLU A 363 11.09 15.78 -0.91
CA GLU A 363 10.12 15.83 -2.00
C GLU A 363 8.70 15.62 -1.48
N VAL A 364 8.53 14.74 -0.49
CA VAL A 364 7.22 14.44 0.10
C VAL A 364 6.68 15.65 0.85
N TYR A 365 7.43 16.24 1.77
CA TYR A 365 6.89 17.38 2.52
C TYR A 365 6.66 18.61 1.63
N ARG A 366 7.50 18.84 0.59
CA ARG A 366 7.26 19.90 -0.38
C ARG A 366 6.01 19.66 -1.21
N GLY A 367 5.73 18.42 -1.58
CA GLY A 367 4.47 18.05 -2.23
C GLY A 367 3.27 18.34 -1.34
N ILE A 368 3.35 17.99 -0.05
CA ILE A 368 2.29 18.30 0.93
C ILE A 368 2.16 19.82 1.15
N ASP A 369 3.27 20.54 1.27
CA ASP A 369 3.25 22.01 1.40
C ASP A 369 2.62 22.68 0.17
N LEU A 370 2.92 22.18 -1.03
CA LEU A 370 2.27 22.64 -2.26
C LEU A 370 0.76 22.35 -2.25
N ARG A 371 0.36 21.14 -1.85
CA ARG A 371 -1.07 20.80 -1.68
C ARG A 371 -1.76 21.76 -0.72
N HIS A 372 -1.15 22.07 0.42
CA HIS A 372 -1.70 23.04 1.37
C HIS A 372 -1.74 24.47 0.80
N ALA A 373 -0.74 24.86 0.00
CA ALA A 373 -0.73 26.15 -0.68
C ALA A 373 -1.89 26.23 -1.71
N ILE A 374 -2.11 25.17 -2.49
CA ILE A 374 -3.22 25.08 -3.44
C ILE A 374 -4.57 25.26 -2.72
N ARG A 375 -4.76 24.59 -1.58
CA ARG A 375 -6.03 24.70 -0.81
C ARG A 375 -6.29 26.09 -0.22
N ARG A 376 -5.25 26.88 0.02
CA ARG A 376 -5.37 28.25 0.55
C ARG A 376 -5.47 29.29 -0.55
N ALA A 377 -5.22 28.91 -1.79
CA ALA A 377 -5.30 29.81 -2.91
C ALA A 377 -6.78 30.05 -3.30
N GLU A 378 -7.13 31.24 -3.69
CA GLU A 378 -8.42 31.57 -4.30
C GLU A 378 -8.42 31.20 -5.79
N THR A 379 -7.24 31.39 -6.43
CA THR A 379 -7.11 31.18 -7.86
C THR A 379 -5.78 30.52 -8.19
N ILE A 380 -5.81 29.59 -9.15
CA ILE A 380 -4.63 28.91 -9.71
C ILE A 380 -4.55 29.27 -11.19
N GLN A 381 -3.41 29.83 -11.61
CA GLN A 381 -3.09 29.99 -13.03
C GLN A 381 -2.10 28.90 -13.47
N ILE A 382 -2.42 28.26 -14.58
CA ILE A 382 -1.64 27.21 -15.18
C ILE A 382 -0.98 27.73 -16.44
N HIS A 383 0.34 27.63 -16.51
CA HIS A 383 1.11 28.01 -17.68
C HIS A 383 1.82 26.80 -18.27
N LEU A 384 1.78 26.66 -19.59
CA LEU A 384 2.48 25.65 -20.35
C LEU A 384 3.44 26.33 -21.32
N ASP A 385 4.71 25.99 -21.31
CA ASP A 385 5.76 26.62 -22.12
C ASP A 385 5.72 28.17 -22.02
N GLY A 386 5.41 28.71 -20.84
CA GLY A 386 5.34 30.14 -20.56
C GLY A 386 4.02 30.82 -20.99
N GLN A 387 3.14 30.12 -21.67
CA GLN A 387 1.82 30.62 -22.05
C GLN A 387 0.75 30.23 -21.03
N LYS A 388 -0.12 31.16 -20.67
CA LYS A 388 -1.23 30.87 -19.78
C LYS A 388 -2.24 29.94 -20.48
N LEU A 389 -2.42 28.75 -19.93
CA LEU A 389 -3.32 27.76 -20.45
C LEU A 389 -4.72 27.92 -19.85
N SER A 390 -4.84 28.07 -18.54
CA SER A 390 -6.11 28.11 -17.83
C SER A 390 -5.99 28.88 -16.51
N THR A 391 -7.17 29.24 -15.99
CA THR A 391 -7.33 29.74 -14.63
C THR A 391 -8.42 28.92 -13.95
N LEU A 392 -8.11 28.36 -12.79
CA LEU A 392 -9.02 27.58 -11.98
C LEU A 392 -9.34 28.37 -10.71
N SER A 393 -10.61 28.42 -10.31
CA SER A 393 -10.99 28.82 -8.97
C SER A 393 -10.91 27.62 -8.05
N VAL A 394 -10.39 27.80 -6.85
CA VAL A 394 -10.37 26.76 -5.82
C VAL A 394 -11.71 26.81 -5.10
N ASP A 395 -12.62 25.91 -5.43
CA ASP A 395 -13.89 25.78 -4.70
C ASP A 395 -13.65 25.08 -3.35
N GLU A 396 -14.48 25.36 -2.34
CA GLU A 396 -14.47 24.73 -1.00
C GLU A 396 -14.55 23.20 -1.02
N GLN A 397 -14.90 22.61 -2.17
CA GLN A 397 -14.96 21.17 -2.42
C GLN A 397 -13.60 20.46 -2.51
N PHE A 398 -12.46 21.14 -2.39
CA PHE A 398 -11.18 20.46 -2.14
C PHE A 398 -11.15 19.82 -0.74
N GLY A 399 -12.23 19.18 -0.44
CA GLY A 399 -12.57 18.18 0.56
C GLY A 399 -11.94 18.35 1.95
N GLU A 400 -12.82 18.33 2.95
CA GLU A 400 -12.51 18.03 4.35
C GLU A 400 -11.83 16.65 4.55
N ILE A 401 -11.45 15.96 3.45
CA ILE A 401 -10.87 14.63 3.49
C ILE A 401 -9.43 14.73 3.97
N GLU A 402 -9.24 14.39 5.25
CA GLU A 402 -8.01 13.81 5.83
C GLU A 402 -6.77 14.72 5.90
N ASP A 403 -6.90 15.94 6.43
CA ASP A 403 -5.72 16.75 6.79
C ASP A 403 -4.85 16.08 7.88
N ALA A 404 -5.44 15.19 8.70
CA ALA A 404 -4.71 14.51 9.77
C ALA A 404 -3.59 13.59 9.22
N ASP A 405 -3.89 12.78 8.21
CA ASP A 405 -2.90 11.84 7.63
C ASP A 405 -1.79 12.57 6.88
N PHE A 406 -2.13 13.65 6.17
CA PHE A 406 -1.12 14.48 5.50
C PHE A 406 -0.24 15.23 6.50
N THR A 407 -0.80 15.72 7.61
CA THR A 407 -0.02 16.35 8.68
C THR A 407 0.98 15.38 9.28
N VAL A 408 0.56 14.15 9.57
CA VAL A 408 1.42 13.08 10.05
C VAL A 408 2.54 12.77 9.07
N THR A 409 2.20 12.60 7.79
CA THR A 409 3.17 12.30 6.74
C THR A 409 4.17 13.44 6.54
N ALA A 410 3.70 14.70 6.59
CA ALA A 410 4.56 15.87 6.51
C ALA A 410 5.54 15.96 7.69
N ASP A 411 5.05 15.67 8.90
CA ASP A 411 5.89 15.65 10.10
C ASP A 411 7.01 14.60 10.00
N ILE A 412 6.67 13.39 9.56
CA ILE A 412 7.65 12.32 9.34
C ILE A 412 8.67 12.75 8.27
N ALA A 413 8.20 13.29 7.15
CA ALA A 413 9.04 13.69 6.04
C ALA A 413 10.00 14.84 6.45
N ARG A 414 9.54 15.84 7.18
CA ARG A 414 10.39 16.93 7.69
C ARG A 414 11.42 16.44 8.70
N ASP A 415 11.03 15.55 9.62
CA ASP A 415 11.95 15.01 10.60
C ASP A 415 13.04 14.15 9.92
N LEU A 416 12.67 13.31 8.94
CA LEU A 416 13.62 12.52 8.16
C LEU A 416 14.56 13.37 7.32
N ASP A 417 14.03 14.39 6.63
CA ASP A 417 14.85 15.32 5.84
C ASP A 417 15.90 16.02 6.72
N ARG A 418 15.49 16.45 7.93
CA ARG A 418 16.40 17.07 8.86
C ARG A 418 17.48 16.11 9.39
N VAL A 419 17.10 14.87 9.65
CA VAL A 419 18.06 13.82 10.04
C VAL A 419 19.05 13.55 8.90
N GLN A 420 18.59 13.50 7.64
CA GLN A 420 19.45 13.37 6.45
C GLN A 420 20.47 14.50 6.38
N ASP A 421 20.02 15.74 6.48
CA ASP A 421 20.89 16.92 6.42
C ASP A 421 21.98 16.90 7.49
N ARG A 422 21.65 16.40 8.70
CA ARG A 422 22.58 16.39 9.85
C ARG A 422 23.52 15.19 9.88
N THR A 423 23.12 14.07 9.30
CA THR A 423 23.89 12.82 9.37
C THR A 423 24.56 12.44 8.05
N GLY A 424 24.15 13.07 6.95
CA GLY A 424 24.57 12.70 5.59
C GLY A 424 24.01 11.35 5.11
N SER A 425 23.04 10.80 5.81
CA SER A 425 22.40 9.51 5.47
C SER A 425 21.16 9.78 4.62
N ILE A 426 21.01 9.08 3.49
CA ILE A 426 19.88 9.25 2.58
C ILE A 426 18.80 8.23 2.95
N PHE A 427 17.57 8.69 3.12
CA PHE A 427 16.38 7.86 3.35
C PHE A 427 15.39 8.00 2.20
N ALA A 428 14.68 6.94 1.89
CA ALA A 428 13.38 7.04 1.24
C ALA A 428 12.29 7.13 2.31
N MET A 429 11.11 7.64 1.95
CA MET A 429 9.98 7.61 2.86
C MET A 429 9.66 6.16 3.26
N PRO A 430 9.49 5.88 4.55
CA PRO A 430 9.10 4.55 5.00
C PRO A 430 7.65 4.27 4.58
N THR A 431 7.40 3.06 4.12
CA THR A 431 6.05 2.60 3.80
C THR A 431 5.20 2.41 5.06
N GLU A 432 5.85 2.10 6.18
CA GLU A 432 5.23 1.93 7.48
C GLU A 432 6.17 2.49 8.55
N ILE A 433 5.59 3.13 9.55
CA ILE A 433 6.32 3.64 10.72
C ILE A 433 5.42 3.49 11.95
N SER A 434 5.94 2.90 12.99
CA SER A 434 5.23 2.78 14.27
C SER A 434 5.21 4.12 15.02
N GLY A 435 4.24 4.27 15.95
CA GLY A 435 4.19 5.44 16.83
C GLY A 435 5.48 5.64 17.62
N LEU A 436 6.10 4.56 18.09
CA LEU A 436 7.36 4.62 18.83
C LEU A 436 8.53 5.08 17.94
N GLU A 437 8.62 4.61 16.72
CA GLU A 437 9.65 5.05 15.76
C GLU A 437 9.48 6.54 15.41
N ARG A 438 8.25 7.02 15.27
CA ARG A 438 7.97 8.45 15.07
C ARG A 438 8.46 9.29 16.25
N ILE A 439 8.24 8.83 17.46
CA ILE A 439 8.72 9.50 18.67
C ILE A 439 10.25 9.58 18.66
N TRP A 440 10.93 8.46 18.38
CA TRP A 440 12.39 8.44 18.33
C TRP A 440 12.95 9.27 17.18
N LEU A 441 12.29 9.30 16.05
CA LEU A 441 12.65 10.16 14.93
C LEU A 441 12.58 11.64 15.31
N ARG A 442 11.48 12.07 15.95
CA ARG A 442 11.30 13.44 16.44
C ARG A 442 12.36 13.81 17.49
N ILE A 443 12.62 12.93 18.44
CA ILE A 443 13.65 13.09 19.46
C ILE A 443 15.03 13.27 18.78
N LEU A 444 15.36 12.39 17.86
CA LEU A 444 16.64 12.44 17.14
C LEU A 444 16.82 13.75 16.37
N ARG A 445 15.79 14.20 15.67
CA ARG A 445 15.82 15.50 14.97
C ARG A 445 16.15 16.64 15.95
N ILE A 446 15.46 16.72 17.09
CA ILE A 446 15.67 17.79 18.07
C ILE A 446 17.10 17.74 18.63
N ILE A 447 17.61 16.56 18.94
CA ILE A 447 18.96 16.35 19.41
C ILE A 447 20.00 16.80 18.36
N LEU A 448 19.80 16.46 17.11
CA LEU A 448 20.67 16.84 16.00
C LEU A 448 20.66 18.36 15.74
N ASP A 449 19.58 19.04 16.07
CA ASP A 449 19.48 20.51 16.04
C ASP A 449 20.07 21.18 17.30
N GLY A 450 20.64 20.39 18.22
CA GLY A 450 21.28 20.87 19.43
C GLY A 450 20.34 21.07 20.62
N GLY A 451 19.09 20.62 20.51
CA GLY A 451 18.10 20.66 21.59
C GLY A 451 18.38 19.66 22.71
N ILE A 452 17.74 19.89 23.84
CA ILE A 452 17.67 18.99 24.98
C ILE A 452 16.22 18.49 25.05
N VAL A 453 16.00 17.18 24.97
CA VAL A 453 14.68 16.63 24.76
C VAL A 453 14.36 15.54 25.78
N PRO A 454 13.13 15.53 26.36
CA PRO A 454 12.70 14.43 27.23
C PRO A 454 12.47 13.17 26.37
N ILE A 455 12.84 12.02 26.93
CA ILE A 455 12.67 10.73 26.24
C ILE A 455 11.67 9.84 26.99
N PRO A 456 10.90 8.98 26.28
CA PRO A 456 9.90 8.11 26.87
C PRO A 456 10.55 6.89 27.54
N ARG A 457 11.51 7.10 28.43
CA ARG A 457 12.19 6.04 29.17
C ARG A 457 12.45 6.47 30.61
N GLN A 458 12.07 5.61 31.53
CA GLN A 458 12.42 5.73 32.93
C GLN A 458 13.60 4.82 33.33
N VAL A 459 14.03 3.94 32.42
CA VAL A 459 15.10 2.97 32.67
C VAL A 459 16.10 3.02 31.53
N LEU A 460 17.38 3.11 31.89
CA LEU A 460 18.49 3.01 30.94
C LEU A 460 19.48 1.95 31.40
N ASP A 461 19.85 1.05 30.50
CA ASP A 461 20.91 0.08 30.68
C ASP A 461 22.20 0.58 30.02
N GLY A 462 23.32 0.39 30.68
CA GLY A 462 24.63 0.84 30.20
C GLY A 462 25.77 0.00 30.75
N HIS A 463 26.99 0.40 30.39
CA HIS A 463 28.23 -0.21 30.88
C HIS A 463 29.16 0.89 31.40
N THR A 464 29.87 0.64 32.52
CA THR A 464 30.90 1.57 32.98
C THR A 464 32.05 1.66 31.99
N HIS A 465 32.85 2.70 32.05
CA HIS A 465 34.16 2.67 31.43
C HIS A 465 35.00 1.49 31.97
N PRO A 466 35.96 0.99 31.18
CA PRO A 466 36.90 -0.01 31.67
C PRO A 466 37.55 0.47 32.97
N GLY A 467 37.50 -0.35 34.04
CA GLY A 467 38.01 0.01 35.36
C GLY A 467 37.06 0.85 36.22
N GLY A 468 35.94 1.33 35.68
CA GLY A 468 34.93 2.07 36.45
C GLY A 468 34.19 1.20 37.46
N GLU A 469 33.63 1.84 38.52
CA GLU A 469 32.83 1.20 39.54
C GLU A 469 31.38 1.67 39.46
N VAL A 470 30.44 0.82 39.83
CA VAL A 470 29.04 1.19 40.03
C VAL A 470 28.85 1.47 41.52
N LYS A 471 28.58 2.73 41.85
CA LYS A 471 28.15 3.10 43.19
C LYS A 471 26.61 3.03 43.23
N SER A 472 26.08 2.06 43.92
CA SER A 472 24.63 1.95 44.14
C SER A 472 24.15 3.06 45.07
N GLY A 473 23.01 3.67 44.73
CA GLY A 473 22.38 4.73 45.51
C GLY A 473 21.60 5.73 44.64
N LEU A 474 21.02 6.72 45.30
CA LEU A 474 20.34 7.83 44.64
C LEU A 474 21.35 8.91 44.23
N CYS A 475 21.36 9.29 42.97
CA CYS A 475 22.21 10.37 42.50
C CYS A 475 21.68 10.97 41.20
N ALA A 476 22.12 12.18 40.91
CA ALA A 476 22.00 12.72 39.56
C ALA A 476 22.92 11.92 38.59
N SER A 477 22.42 11.49 37.50
CA SER A 477 23.13 10.59 36.60
C SER A 477 23.24 11.13 35.17
N LEU A 478 24.46 11.10 34.67
CA LEU A 478 24.77 11.36 33.27
C LEU A 478 25.34 10.08 32.65
N ALA A 479 24.62 9.50 31.69
CA ALA A 479 25.12 8.42 30.86
C ALA A 479 25.51 8.96 29.48
N VAL A 480 26.75 8.69 29.07
CA VAL A 480 27.25 9.10 27.77
C VAL A 480 27.47 7.84 26.94
N PHE A 481 26.81 7.80 25.81
CA PHE A 481 26.90 6.71 24.85
C PHE A 481 27.81 7.10 23.67
N GLY A 482 28.05 6.17 22.77
CA GLY A 482 28.82 6.44 21.56
C GLY A 482 28.15 7.50 20.66
N ASN A 483 28.82 7.80 19.57
CA ASN A 483 28.34 8.74 18.56
C ASN A 483 27.53 8.07 17.45
N THR A 484 26.85 7.00 17.73
CA THR A 484 26.00 6.28 16.79
C THR A 484 24.62 6.00 17.40
N VAL A 485 23.61 6.00 16.56
CA VAL A 485 22.23 5.66 16.93
C VAL A 485 21.63 4.78 15.83
N GLN A 486 20.77 3.85 16.21
CA GLN A 486 19.97 3.08 15.27
C GLN A 486 18.68 3.84 14.96
N LEU A 487 18.41 4.02 13.67
CA LEU A 487 17.14 4.51 13.16
C LEU A 487 16.70 3.58 12.04
N PHE A 488 15.55 2.93 12.22
CA PHE A 488 15.09 1.84 11.34
C PHE A 488 16.17 0.74 11.22
N ASP A 489 16.53 0.38 10.01
CA ASP A 489 17.58 -0.60 9.67
C ASP A 489 18.99 -0.01 9.59
N ARG A 490 19.19 1.27 9.91
CA ARG A 490 20.44 2.00 9.69
C ARG A 490 21.10 2.46 10.97
N THR A 491 22.44 2.40 10.97
CA THR A 491 23.26 3.02 12.00
C THR A 491 23.69 4.40 11.54
N LEU A 492 23.22 5.43 12.23
CA LEU A 492 23.54 6.82 11.95
C LEU A 492 24.73 7.27 12.80
N ARG A 493 25.61 8.05 12.21
CA ARG A 493 26.73 8.69 12.92
C ARG A 493 26.33 10.11 13.35
N LEU A 494 26.43 10.37 14.64
CA LEU A 494 26.15 11.67 15.25
C LEU A 494 27.40 12.54 15.25
N THR A 495 27.22 13.86 15.29
CA THR A 495 28.31 14.85 15.37
C THR A 495 29.00 14.88 16.74
N GLY A 496 28.42 14.25 17.75
CA GLY A 496 28.93 14.12 19.10
C GLY A 496 28.34 12.90 19.83
N PRO A 497 28.83 12.61 21.04
CA PRO A 497 28.29 11.53 21.84
C PRO A 497 26.86 11.87 22.29
N LEU A 498 26.01 10.85 22.34
CA LEU A 498 24.64 10.94 22.86
C LEU A 498 24.69 10.84 24.39
N ALA A 499 24.20 11.85 25.06
CA ALA A 499 24.11 11.90 26.53
C ALA A 499 22.66 11.78 26.98
N TYR A 500 22.45 11.04 28.06
CA TYR A 500 21.20 10.98 28.79
C TYR A 500 21.43 11.46 30.21
N PHE A 501 20.63 12.41 30.68
CA PHE A 501 20.71 12.96 32.01
C PHE A 501 19.39 12.78 32.74
N HIS A 502 19.49 12.53 34.05
CA HIS A 502 18.34 12.51 34.95
C HIS A 502 18.78 13.06 36.33
N PRO A 503 18.02 13.96 36.94
CA PRO A 503 18.41 14.60 38.20
C PRO A 503 18.41 13.65 39.40
N SER A 504 17.60 12.59 39.37
CA SER A 504 17.50 11.62 40.47
C SER A 504 17.27 10.20 39.92
N THR A 505 18.28 9.35 40.04
CA THR A 505 18.21 7.95 39.63
C THR A 505 18.67 7.00 40.74
N SER A 506 18.10 5.80 40.73
CA SER A 506 18.68 4.64 41.40
C SER A 506 19.56 3.88 40.42
N ILE A 507 20.81 3.60 40.82
CA ILE A 507 21.75 2.84 39.99
C ILE A 507 22.02 1.48 40.61
N GLU A 508 21.94 0.43 39.81
CA GLU A 508 22.20 -0.95 40.21
C GLU A 508 23.17 -1.64 39.25
N ALA A 509 24.16 -2.35 39.77
CA ALA A 509 25.00 -3.23 38.96
C ALA A 509 24.19 -4.47 38.54
N ARG A 510 24.22 -4.82 37.26
CA ARG A 510 23.49 -5.95 36.68
C ARG A 510 24.36 -7.20 36.45
N GLY A 511 25.60 -7.16 36.86
CA GLY A 511 26.51 -8.29 36.72
C GLY A 511 27.92 -7.98 37.17
N LYS A 512 28.81 -8.94 36.95
CA LYS A 512 30.22 -8.78 37.21
C LYS A 512 30.91 -8.07 36.04
N ARG A 513 32.14 -7.57 36.31
CA ARG A 513 32.99 -6.97 35.29
C ARG A 513 33.20 -7.94 34.12
N ASN A 514 32.93 -7.48 32.91
CA ASN A 514 33.10 -8.27 31.69
C ASN A 514 34.56 -8.31 31.24
N ALA A 515 34.86 -9.04 30.17
CA ALA A 515 36.21 -9.17 29.60
C ALA A 515 36.80 -7.82 29.14
N ALA A 516 35.96 -6.83 28.79
CA ALA A 516 36.39 -5.49 28.44
C ALA A 516 36.67 -4.61 29.65
N GLY A 517 36.55 -5.13 30.86
CA GLY A 517 36.78 -4.40 32.11
C GLY A 517 35.63 -3.48 32.56
N SER A 518 34.45 -3.61 31.95
CA SER A 518 33.26 -2.79 32.22
C SER A 518 32.23 -3.55 33.06
N ILE A 519 31.45 -2.87 33.85
CA ILE A 519 30.36 -3.44 34.67
C ILE A 519 29.03 -3.00 34.04
N PRO A 520 28.15 -3.95 33.67
CA PRO A 520 26.79 -3.59 33.25
C PRO A 520 26.00 -3.02 34.44
N PHE A 521 25.25 -1.95 34.17
CA PHE A 521 24.42 -1.30 35.17
C PHE A 521 23.05 -0.92 34.60
N ARG A 522 22.11 -0.72 35.51
CA ARG A 522 20.80 -0.15 35.22
C ARG A 522 20.60 1.12 36.01
N MET A 523 20.14 2.17 35.35
CA MET A 523 19.67 3.41 35.96
C MET A 523 18.15 3.46 35.85
N THR A 524 17.49 3.74 36.98
CA THR A 524 16.03 3.91 37.01
C THR A 524 15.72 5.27 37.60
N GLY A 525 14.93 6.08 36.93
CA GLY A 525 14.40 7.33 37.48
C GLY A 525 13.56 7.06 38.71
N THR A 526 13.73 7.87 39.78
CA THR A 526 13.09 7.66 41.08
C THR A 526 11.76 8.36 41.23
N ASP A 527 11.47 9.34 40.36
CA ASP A 527 10.27 10.17 40.40
C ASP A 527 9.51 10.01 39.06
N ASP A 528 8.40 10.70 38.93
CA ASP A 528 7.66 10.79 37.67
C ASP A 528 8.39 11.61 36.59
N THR A 529 9.66 11.98 36.81
CA THR A 529 10.52 12.67 35.85
C THR A 529 11.09 11.67 34.84
N VAL A 530 11.40 12.17 33.64
CA VAL A 530 11.95 11.37 32.56
C VAL A 530 13.41 11.75 32.28
N PHE A 531 14.15 10.85 31.67
CA PHE A 531 15.48 11.19 31.16
C PHE A 531 15.38 12.24 30.06
N VAL A 532 16.34 13.14 30.02
CA VAL A 532 16.56 14.04 28.90
C VAL A 532 17.76 13.58 28.09
N ALA A 533 17.66 13.74 26.76
CA ALA A 533 18.72 13.38 25.81
C ALA A 533 19.24 14.62 25.06
N TYR A 534 20.55 14.66 24.79
CA TYR A 534 21.20 15.70 24.02
C TYR A 534 22.55 15.23 23.46
N LEU A 535 23.18 16.02 22.57
CA LEU A 535 24.56 15.77 22.11
C LEU A 535 25.55 16.47 23.04
N GLY A 536 26.52 15.71 23.53
CA GLY A 536 27.61 16.23 24.36
C GLY A 536 28.05 15.23 25.43
N ASN A 537 29.09 15.61 26.17
CA ASN A 537 29.68 14.82 27.25
C ASN A 537 29.76 15.59 28.57
N VAL A 538 29.10 16.72 28.66
CA VAL A 538 29.11 17.61 29.83
C VAL A 538 27.69 17.78 30.33
N VAL A 539 27.48 17.79 31.63
CA VAL A 539 26.18 18.13 32.22
C VAL A 539 25.83 19.56 31.81
N LYS A 540 24.78 19.68 31.02
CA LYS A 540 24.20 20.99 30.70
C LYS A 540 23.21 21.32 31.81
N THR A 541 23.18 22.57 32.23
CA THR A 541 22.10 23.07 33.07
C THR A 541 20.80 22.91 32.29
N VAL A 542 19.93 22.01 32.71
CA VAL A 542 18.69 21.67 32.01
C VAL A 542 17.63 22.74 32.30
N THR A 543 17.92 23.98 31.88
CA THR A 543 17.01 25.12 32.08
C THR A 543 16.01 25.26 30.94
N GLU A 544 16.32 24.72 29.76
CA GLU A 544 15.47 24.80 28.55
C GLU A 544 15.35 23.42 27.89
N VAL A 545 14.29 22.71 28.22
CA VAL A 545 13.89 21.49 27.52
C VAL A 545 13.08 21.90 26.30
N THR A 546 13.42 21.39 25.12
CA THR A 546 12.66 21.58 23.91
C THR A 546 11.39 20.74 23.97
N PRO A 547 10.20 21.35 24.09
CA PRO A 547 8.96 20.60 24.04
C PRO A 547 8.75 20.02 22.65
N TRP A 548 8.07 18.90 22.56
CA TRP A 548 7.68 18.34 21.28
C TRP A 548 6.30 17.70 21.36
N GLU A 549 5.60 17.77 20.24
CA GLU A 549 4.29 17.16 20.05
C GLU A 549 4.31 16.40 18.71
N LEU A 550 3.53 15.35 18.61
CA LEU A 550 3.32 14.59 17.39
C LEU A 550 1.83 14.45 17.13
N SER A 551 1.42 14.81 15.93
CA SER A 551 0.05 14.62 15.46
C SER A 551 -0.25 13.13 15.26
N GLY A 552 -1.49 12.70 15.55
CA GLY A 552 -1.99 11.35 15.23
C GLY A 552 -1.33 10.21 16.02
N ILE A 553 -0.83 10.47 17.23
CA ILE A 553 -0.43 9.44 18.19
C ILE A 553 -1.45 9.40 19.30
N ASP A 554 -2.42 8.51 19.18
CA ASP A 554 -3.43 8.20 20.19
C ASP A 554 -3.15 6.86 20.90
N ASP A 555 -1.88 6.47 20.98
CA ASP A 555 -1.50 5.23 21.65
C ASP A 555 -1.46 5.49 23.17
N PRO A 556 -2.33 4.87 23.98
CA PRO A 556 -2.35 5.03 25.43
C PRO A 556 -1.09 4.48 26.11
N GLU A 557 -0.29 3.65 25.43
CA GLU A 557 0.97 3.11 25.95
C GLU A 557 2.14 4.08 25.72
N VAL A 558 1.98 5.11 24.88
CA VAL A 558 2.99 6.15 24.69
C VAL A 558 2.86 7.15 25.83
N PRO A 559 3.85 7.27 26.72
CA PRO A 559 3.79 8.22 27.82
C PRO A 559 3.65 9.65 27.27
N ARG A 560 2.66 10.38 27.75
CA ARG A 560 2.53 11.82 27.47
C ARG A 560 3.70 12.52 28.17
N LEU A 561 4.68 12.93 27.39
CA LEU A 561 5.84 13.66 27.90
C LEU A 561 5.43 15.13 28.09
N HIS A 562 5.22 15.53 29.34
CA HIS A 562 4.98 16.92 29.71
C HIS A 562 6.29 17.54 30.21
N PRO A 563 7.03 18.28 29.37
CA PRO A 563 8.38 18.72 29.71
C PRO A 563 8.45 19.81 30.77
N LYS A 564 7.36 20.45 31.14
CA LYS A 564 7.41 21.70 31.95
C LYS A 564 7.16 21.58 33.44
N LYS A 565 6.64 20.47 33.93
CA LYS A 565 6.32 20.39 35.37
C LYS A 565 7.38 19.71 36.23
N ASP A 566 8.27 18.94 35.63
CA ASP A 566 9.00 17.91 36.38
C ASP A 566 10.53 18.06 36.37
N LEU A 567 11.03 19.10 35.72
CA LEU A 567 12.46 19.43 35.79
C LEU A 567 12.64 20.63 36.74
N ASP A 568 12.43 20.38 38.03
CA ASP A 568 12.77 21.38 39.02
C ASP A 568 14.29 21.59 39.04
N THR A 569 14.68 22.78 38.60
CA THR A 569 16.08 23.17 38.34
C THR A 569 16.90 23.42 39.61
N SER A 570 16.42 22.98 40.78
CA SER A 570 17.10 23.21 42.04
C SER A 570 18.30 22.30 42.33
N ALA A 571 18.69 21.41 41.43
CA ALA A 571 19.94 20.65 41.57
C ALA A 571 21.12 21.41 40.96
N THR A 572 21.38 22.61 41.49
CA THR A 572 22.69 23.28 41.37
C THR A 572 23.56 22.86 42.52
N ALA A 573 24.51 21.97 42.26
CA ALA A 573 25.80 21.92 42.94
C ALA A 573 26.76 21.02 42.17
#